data_f20fff61dfdab6121fdd68efcbaa1430
#
_entry.id   f20fff61dfdab6121fdd68efcbaa1430
#
_cell.length_a   1.000
_cell.length_b   1.000
_cell.length_c   1.000
_cell.angle_alpha   90.00
_cell.angle_beta   90.00
_cell.angle_gamma   90.00
#
_symmetry.space_group_name_H-M   'P 1'
#
loop_
_entity.id
_entity.type
_entity.pdbx_description
1 polymer ?
#
loop_
_entity_poly.entity_id
_entity_poly.type
_entity_poly.pdbx_seq_one_letter_code
_entity_poly.pdbx_strand_id
1 'polypeptide(L)'
;MNAEKSPVNHNVDHEEIAKFEAVASRWWDLEGEFKPLHRINPLRLGYIAERAGGLFGKKVLDVGCGGGILAESMAREGATVTGLDMGFEPLQVAKLHALESGIQVDYVQETVEEHAAKHAGQYDVVTCMEMLEHVPDPQSVVRACAQLVKPGGDVFFSTLNRNGKSWLMAVVGAEYILRMVPKGTHDVKKFIKPAELLGWVDQTSLKDRKSTRL
;
A
#
# COMPACT_ATOMS: atom_id res chain seq x y z
N MET A 1 -10.56 21.78 34.99
CA MET A 1 -9.35 21.86 34.15
C MET A 1 -9.50 20.83 33.05
N ASN A 2 -10.00 21.25 31.89
CA ASN A 2 -10.10 20.41 30.69
C ASN A 2 -8.69 20.35 30.07
N ALA A 3 -8.05 19.20 30.14
CA ALA A 3 -6.86 18.96 29.35
C ALA A 3 -7.33 18.85 27.90
N GLU A 4 -7.07 19.89 27.12
CA GLU A 4 -7.12 19.80 25.65
C GLU A 4 -6.18 18.68 25.24
N LYS A 5 -6.74 17.56 24.75
CA LYS A 5 -5.97 16.55 24.05
C LYS A 5 -5.40 17.25 22.82
N SER A 6 -4.08 17.42 22.77
CA SER A 6 -3.38 17.82 21.57
C SER A 6 -3.89 16.95 20.42
N PRO A 7 -4.16 17.52 19.22
CA PRO A 7 -4.56 16.72 18.07
C PRO A 7 -3.46 15.67 17.82
N VAL A 8 -3.84 14.41 17.83
CA VAL A 8 -2.95 13.33 17.42
C VAL A 8 -2.56 13.64 15.98
N ASN A 9 -1.30 13.97 15.77
CA ASN A 9 -0.79 14.28 14.44
C ASN A 9 -0.70 12.95 13.69
N HIS A 10 -1.79 12.56 13.03
CA HIS A 10 -1.82 11.36 12.21
C HIS A 10 -0.83 11.53 11.04
N ASN A 11 -0.10 10.49 10.70
CA ASN A 11 0.79 10.45 9.54
C ASN A 11 -0.03 10.36 8.24
N VAL A 12 -0.79 11.42 7.94
CA VAL A 12 -1.81 11.46 6.89
C VAL A 12 -1.69 12.75 6.08
N ASP A 13 -1.64 12.64 4.77
CA ASP A 13 -1.75 13.75 3.82
C ASP A 13 -3.18 13.78 3.26
N HIS A 14 -4.01 14.67 3.80
CA HIS A 14 -5.43 14.80 3.40
C HIS A 14 -5.62 15.22 1.94
N GLU A 15 -4.66 15.95 1.35
CA GLU A 15 -4.72 16.34 -0.07
C GLU A 15 -4.48 15.13 -0.97
N GLU A 16 -3.57 14.24 -0.58
CA GLU A 16 -3.35 12.97 -1.29
C GLU A 16 -4.59 12.07 -1.20
N ILE A 17 -5.17 11.91 -0.01
CA ILE A 17 -6.41 11.12 0.16
C ILE A 17 -7.51 11.65 -0.74
N ALA A 18 -7.77 12.97 -0.75
CA ALA A 18 -8.81 13.59 -1.56
C ALA A 18 -8.64 13.31 -3.06
N LYS A 19 -7.40 13.21 -3.58
CA LYS A 19 -7.14 12.85 -4.98
C LYS A 19 -7.64 11.44 -5.30
N PHE A 20 -7.36 10.47 -4.42
CA PHE A 20 -7.82 9.10 -4.61
C PHE A 20 -9.32 8.95 -4.44
N GLU A 21 -9.92 9.66 -3.48
CA GLU A 21 -11.37 9.69 -3.28
C GLU A 21 -12.11 10.20 -4.51
N ALA A 22 -11.60 11.23 -5.16
CA ALA A 22 -12.22 11.83 -6.36
C ALA A 22 -12.36 10.86 -7.55
N VAL A 23 -11.54 9.81 -7.61
CA VAL A 23 -11.51 8.82 -8.69
C VAL A 23 -11.90 7.41 -8.25
N ALA A 24 -12.27 7.23 -6.98
CA ALA A 24 -12.50 5.94 -6.36
C ALA A 24 -13.55 5.08 -7.11
N SER A 25 -14.63 5.69 -7.61
CA SER A 25 -15.68 4.97 -8.35
C SER A 25 -15.19 4.22 -9.60
N ARG A 26 -14.01 4.56 -10.12
CA ARG A 26 -13.40 3.94 -11.30
C ARG A 26 -12.25 2.99 -10.97
N TRP A 27 -12.09 2.61 -9.69
CA TRP A 27 -10.97 1.78 -9.24
C TRP A 27 -10.89 0.44 -9.97
N TRP A 28 -12.03 -0.15 -10.28
CA TRP A 28 -12.13 -1.44 -10.96
C TRP A 28 -12.40 -1.33 -12.48
N ASP A 29 -12.39 -0.11 -13.02
CA ASP A 29 -12.42 0.09 -14.47
C ASP A 29 -11.06 -0.29 -15.08
N LEU A 30 -11.04 -1.42 -15.82
CA LEU A 30 -9.82 -1.95 -16.44
C LEU A 30 -9.24 -1.05 -17.53
N GLU A 31 -10.00 -0.08 -18.01
CA GLU A 31 -9.57 0.91 -18.99
C GLU A 31 -9.40 2.32 -18.38
N GLY A 32 -9.70 2.44 -17.07
CA GLY A 32 -9.60 3.69 -16.30
C GLY A 32 -8.19 4.01 -15.81
N GLU A 33 -8.11 4.97 -14.88
CA GLU A 33 -6.85 5.48 -14.32
C GLU A 33 -6.04 4.41 -13.58
N PHE A 34 -6.71 3.39 -13.02
CA PHE A 34 -6.07 2.31 -12.27
C PHE A 34 -5.67 1.12 -13.14
N LYS A 35 -5.84 1.19 -14.47
CA LYS A 35 -5.39 0.17 -15.44
C LYS A 35 -3.94 -0.29 -15.21
N PRO A 36 -2.96 0.59 -14.92
CA PRO A 36 -1.60 0.16 -14.63
C PRO A 36 -1.51 -0.76 -13.41
N LEU A 37 -2.28 -0.50 -12.35
CA LEU A 37 -2.31 -1.34 -11.16
C LEU A 37 -2.89 -2.72 -11.48
N HIS A 38 -3.97 -2.80 -12.23
CA HIS A 38 -4.54 -4.07 -12.68
C HIS A 38 -3.55 -4.90 -13.50
N ARG A 39 -2.78 -4.26 -14.38
CA ARG A 39 -1.79 -4.94 -15.23
C ARG A 39 -0.59 -5.47 -14.45
N ILE A 40 -0.12 -4.74 -13.43
CA ILE A 40 1.03 -5.16 -12.63
C ILE A 40 0.63 -6.12 -11.51
N ASN A 41 -0.64 -6.15 -11.10
CA ASN A 41 -1.11 -6.93 -9.95
C ASN A 41 -0.77 -8.43 -10.03
N PRO A 42 -0.92 -9.14 -11.17
CA PRO A 42 -0.53 -10.55 -11.25
C PRO A 42 0.96 -10.78 -10.97
N LEU A 43 1.83 -9.85 -11.37
CA LEU A 43 3.27 -9.94 -11.10
C LEU A 43 3.57 -9.68 -9.62
N ARG A 44 2.90 -8.71 -9.01
CA ARG A 44 2.99 -8.43 -7.56
C ARG A 44 2.55 -9.64 -6.75
N LEU A 45 1.36 -10.16 -7.04
CA LEU A 45 0.81 -11.32 -6.36
C LEU A 45 1.74 -12.54 -6.50
N GLY A 46 2.19 -12.85 -7.71
CA GLY A 46 3.10 -13.97 -7.96
C GLY A 46 4.41 -13.84 -7.19
N TYR A 47 5.00 -12.64 -7.17
CA TYR A 47 6.23 -12.37 -6.41
C TYR A 47 6.02 -12.53 -4.90
N ILE A 48 4.92 -11.99 -4.35
CA ILE A 48 4.58 -12.09 -2.93
C ILE A 48 4.35 -13.56 -2.55
N ALA A 49 3.52 -14.27 -3.31
CA ALA A 49 3.19 -15.67 -3.06
C ALA A 49 4.43 -16.56 -3.12
N GLU A 50 5.29 -16.41 -4.14
CA GLU A 50 6.55 -17.16 -4.26
C GLU A 50 7.46 -16.93 -3.04
N ARG A 51 7.67 -15.66 -2.67
CA ARG A 51 8.60 -15.31 -1.58
C ARG A 51 8.07 -15.67 -0.21
N ALA A 52 6.77 -15.57 -0.02
CA ALA A 52 6.13 -15.99 1.22
C ALA A 52 5.94 -17.52 1.32
N GLY A 53 6.29 -18.30 0.31
CA GLY A 53 6.07 -19.76 0.31
C GLY A 53 4.59 -20.14 0.23
N GLY A 54 3.80 -19.41 -0.55
CA GLY A 54 2.35 -19.51 -0.66
C GLY A 54 1.61 -18.59 0.30
N LEU A 55 0.34 -18.30 0.01
CA LEU A 55 -0.53 -17.43 0.82
C LEU A 55 -1.65 -18.20 1.53
N PHE A 56 -1.92 -19.43 1.13
CA PHE A 56 -3.00 -20.24 1.69
C PHE A 56 -2.86 -20.39 3.21
N GLY A 57 -3.94 -20.05 3.94
CA GLY A 57 -4.01 -20.13 5.40
C GLY A 57 -3.20 -19.08 6.16
N LYS A 58 -2.53 -18.14 5.47
CA LYS A 58 -1.78 -17.05 6.10
C LYS A 58 -2.66 -15.87 6.45
N LYS A 59 -2.31 -15.19 7.54
CA LYS A 59 -2.90 -13.91 7.91
C LYS A 59 -2.08 -12.78 7.26
N VAL A 60 -2.71 -12.04 6.36
CA VAL A 60 -2.06 -11.02 5.53
C VAL A 60 -2.63 -9.64 5.82
N LEU A 61 -1.77 -8.64 5.89
CA LEU A 61 -2.14 -7.23 5.97
C LEU A 61 -1.72 -6.52 4.69
N ASP A 62 -2.65 -5.78 4.06
CA ASP A 62 -2.37 -4.89 2.92
C ASP A 62 -2.52 -3.44 3.37
N VAL A 63 -1.40 -2.72 3.49
CA VAL A 63 -1.31 -1.34 3.98
C VAL A 63 -1.38 -0.38 2.80
N GLY A 64 -2.36 0.54 2.83
CA GLY A 64 -2.69 1.39 1.69
C GLY A 64 -3.38 0.58 0.59
N CYS A 65 -4.37 -0.24 0.97
CA CYS A 65 -5.02 -1.19 0.05
C CYS A 65 -5.86 -0.54 -1.05
N GLY A 66 -6.20 0.75 -0.90
CA GLY A 66 -7.06 1.48 -1.83
C GLY A 66 -8.37 0.76 -2.10
N GLY A 67 -8.74 0.60 -3.36
CA GLY A 67 -9.93 -0.14 -3.78
C GLY A 67 -9.80 -1.67 -3.77
N GLY A 68 -8.75 -2.24 -3.15
CA GLY A 68 -8.68 -3.66 -2.81
C GLY A 68 -8.11 -4.61 -3.87
N ILE A 69 -7.51 -4.13 -4.95
CA ILE A 69 -7.04 -4.98 -6.08
C ILE A 69 -6.09 -6.08 -5.61
N LEU A 70 -5.07 -5.73 -4.81
CA LEU A 70 -4.11 -6.71 -4.30
C LEU A 70 -4.70 -7.53 -3.15
N ALA A 71 -5.40 -6.87 -2.22
CA ALA A 71 -6.05 -7.52 -1.08
C ALA A 71 -6.98 -8.66 -1.50
N GLU A 72 -7.87 -8.42 -2.47
CA GLU A 72 -8.76 -9.46 -3.00
C GLU A 72 -7.99 -10.57 -3.71
N SER A 73 -6.94 -10.23 -4.44
CA SER A 73 -6.12 -11.23 -5.12
C SER A 73 -5.42 -12.16 -4.14
N MET A 74 -4.91 -11.63 -3.02
CA MET A 74 -4.31 -12.44 -1.95
C MET A 74 -5.37 -13.30 -1.23
N ALA A 75 -6.58 -12.77 -1.02
CA ALA A 75 -7.67 -13.54 -0.45
C ALA A 75 -8.13 -14.69 -1.38
N ARG A 76 -8.11 -14.52 -2.70
CA ARG A 76 -8.35 -15.58 -3.70
C ARG A 76 -7.33 -16.71 -3.63
N GLU A 77 -6.08 -16.42 -3.23
CA GLU A 77 -5.03 -17.41 -2.96
C GLU A 77 -5.21 -18.12 -1.60
N GLY A 78 -6.33 -17.87 -0.89
CA GLY A 78 -6.67 -18.52 0.37
C GLY A 78 -6.08 -17.88 1.62
N ALA A 79 -5.60 -16.63 1.53
CA ALA A 79 -5.20 -15.86 2.71
C ALA A 79 -6.41 -15.30 3.46
N THR A 80 -6.25 -15.09 4.77
CA THR A 80 -7.13 -14.23 5.57
C THR A 80 -6.57 -12.82 5.52
N VAL A 81 -7.22 -11.91 4.80
CA VAL A 81 -6.68 -10.59 4.47
C VAL A 81 -7.39 -9.50 5.24
N THR A 82 -6.61 -8.60 5.85
CA THR A 82 -7.05 -7.28 6.30
C THR A 82 -6.47 -6.23 5.37
N GLY A 83 -7.29 -5.30 4.89
CA GLY A 83 -6.87 -4.15 4.09
C GLY A 83 -7.02 -2.85 4.87
N LEU A 84 -5.96 -2.06 4.99
CA LEU A 84 -5.99 -0.74 5.64
C LEU A 84 -5.88 0.36 4.58
N ASP A 85 -6.72 1.37 4.70
CA ASP A 85 -6.59 2.62 3.97
C ASP A 85 -7.21 3.77 4.77
N MET A 86 -6.80 5.01 4.48
CA MET A 86 -7.40 6.21 5.07
C MET A 86 -8.51 6.79 4.21
N GLY A 87 -8.56 6.49 2.92
CA GLY A 87 -9.60 6.92 1.99
C GLY A 87 -10.93 6.19 2.24
N PHE A 88 -11.96 6.95 2.60
CA PHE A 88 -13.29 6.38 2.82
C PHE A 88 -13.87 5.80 1.52
N GLU A 89 -13.88 6.58 0.43
CA GLU A 89 -14.45 6.16 -0.85
C GLU A 89 -13.75 4.94 -1.47
N PRO A 90 -12.40 4.86 -1.52
CA PRO A 90 -11.71 3.65 -1.95
C PRO A 90 -12.12 2.41 -1.16
N LEU A 91 -12.24 2.51 0.17
CA LEU A 91 -12.67 1.38 1.00
C LEU A 91 -14.13 0.97 0.76
N GLN A 92 -15.03 1.93 0.45
CA GLN A 92 -16.41 1.57 0.08
C GLN A 92 -16.44 0.80 -1.25
N VAL A 93 -15.65 1.24 -2.23
CA VAL A 93 -15.50 0.53 -3.51
C VAL A 93 -14.89 -0.85 -3.31
N ALA A 94 -13.86 -0.99 -2.47
CA ALA A 94 -13.26 -2.28 -2.13
C ALA A 94 -14.27 -3.25 -1.48
N LYS A 95 -15.04 -2.77 -0.50
CA LYS A 95 -16.09 -3.57 0.17
C LYS A 95 -17.17 -4.04 -0.81
N LEU A 96 -17.63 -3.13 -1.68
CA LEU A 96 -18.66 -3.45 -2.67
C LEU A 96 -18.15 -4.49 -3.67
N HIS A 97 -16.95 -4.30 -4.23
CA HIS A 97 -16.39 -5.23 -5.20
C HIS A 97 -16.10 -6.62 -4.57
N ALA A 98 -15.60 -6.66 -3.35
CA ALA A 98 -15.39 -7.91 -2.62
C ALA A 98 -16.70 -8.67 -2.41
N LEU A 99 -17.78 -7.96 -2.07
CA LEU A 99 -19.13 -8.53 -1.94
C LEU A 99 -19.63 -9.10 -3.28
N GLU A 100 -19.50 -8.34 -4.37
CA GLU A 100 -19.91 -8.77 -5.71
C GLU A 100 -19.10 -9.97 -6.20
N SER A 101 -17.82 -10.01 -5.87
CA SER A 101 -16.89 -11.10 -6.22
C SER A 101 -17.00 -12.33 -5.32
N GLY A 102 -17.77 -12.26 -4.21
CA GLY A 102 -17.86 -13.32 -3.20
C GLY A 102 -16.55 -13.57 -2.45
N ILE A 103 -15.67 -12.56 -2.37
CA ILE A 103 -14.39 -12.61 -1.66
C ILE A 103 -14.52 -11.93 -0.31
N GLN A 104 -13.88 -12.49 0.72
CA GLN A 104 -13.87 -11.91 2.05
C GLN A 104 -12.52 -11.23 2.33
N VAL A 105 -12.59 -9.93 2.60
CA VAL A 105 -11.48 -9.11 3.09
C VAL A 105 -12.01 -8.20 4.18
N ASP A 106 -11.28 -8.07 5.27
CA ASP A 106 -11.60 -7.14 6.35
C ASP A 106 -11.00 -5.77 6.04
N TYR A 107 -11.83 -4.84 5.55
CA TYR A 107 -11.41 -3.48 5.20
C TYR A 107 -11.63 -2.52 6.35
N VAL A 108 -10.55 -1.90 6.85
CA VAL A 108 -10.53 -1.03 8.02
C VAL A 108 -9.97 0.36 7.66
N GLN A 109 -10.67 1.41 8.10
CA GLN A 109 -10.23 2.79 7.94
C GLN A 109 -9.45 3.23 9.18
N GLU A 110 -8.15 3.03 9.17
CA GLU A 110 -7.22 3.51 10.20
C GLU A 110 -5.79 3.59 9.65
N THR A 111 -4.94 4.34 10.32
CA THR A 111 -3.51 4.39 9.98
C THR A 111 -2.82 3.08 10.36
N VAL A 112 -1.72 2.76 9.68
CA VAL A 112 -0.94 1.56 10.02
C VAL A 112 -0.32 1.65 11.41
N GLU A 113 -0.01 2.85 11.89
CA GLU A 113 0.49 3.11 13.23
C GLU A 113 -0.55 2.79 14.32
N GLU A 114 -1.81 3.21 14.10
CA GLU A 114 -2.93 2.89 15.02
C GLU A 114 -3.20 1.39 15.02
N HIS A 115 -3.13 0.75 13.85
CA HIS A 115 -3.28 -0.68 13.72
C HIS A 115 -2.16 -1.43 14.43
N ALA A 116 -0.91 -0.97 14.31
CA ALA A 116 0.25 -1.57 14.96
C ALA A 116 0.16 -1.55 16.48
N ALA A 117 -0.42 -0.48 17.05
CA ALA A 117 -0.64 -0.37 18.49
C ALA A 117 -1.58 -1.45 19.05
N LYS A 118 -2.46 -2.03 18.21
CA LYS A 118 -3.49 -3.01 18.60
C LYS A 118 -3.14 -4.45 18.17
N HIS A 119 -2.35 -4.62 17.10
CA HIS A 119 -2.19 -5.88 16.40
C HIS A 119 -0.73 -6.30 16.18
N ALA A 120 0.21 -5.85 17.03
CA ALA A 120 1.61 -6.18 16.91
C ALA A 120 1.86 -7.71 16.82
N GLY A 121 2.71 -8.12 15.89
CA GLY A 121 3.12 -9.50 15.69
C GLY A 121 2.01 -10.47 15.28
N GLN A 122 0.96 -9.98 14.61
CA GLN A 122 -0.19 -10.83 14.24
C GLN A 122 -0.19 -11.33 12.81
N TYR A 123 0.60 -10.76 11.91
CA TYR A 123 0.55 -11.05 10.49
C TYR A 123 1.70 -11.91 10.01
N ASP A 124 1.42 -12.90 9.17
CA ASP A 124 2.44 -13.72 8.51
C ASP A 124 3.10 -12.98 7.37
N VAL A 125 2.31 -12.13 6.69
CA VAL A 125 2.74 -11.28 5.57
C VAL A 125 2.16 -9.89 5.73
N VAL A 126 2.98 -8.87 5.49
CA VAL A 126 2.55 -7.46 5.39
C VAL A 126 2.96 -6.92 4.02
N THR A 127 2.02 -6.33 3.29
CA THR A 127 2.28 -5.63 2.02
C THR A 127 2.04 -4.14 2.19
N CYS A 128 2.89 -3.32 1.60
CA CYS A 128 2.75 -1.86 1.53
C CYS A 128 3.25 -1.42 0.15
N MET A 129 2.33 -1.38 -0.80
CA MET A 129 2.65 -1.27 -2.22
C MET A 129 2.23 0.10 -2.75
N GLU A 130 3.18 0.91 -3.26
CA GLU A 130 2.94 2.26 -3.82
C GLU A 130 2.18 3.20 -2.85
N MET A 131 2.53 3.16 -1.56
CA MET A 131 1.87 3.95 -0.53
C MET A 131 2.83 4.91 0.19
N LEU A 132 4.10 4.52 0.33
CA LEU A 132 5.09 5.27 1.12
C LEU A 132 5.32 6.71 0.60
N GLU A 133 5.16 6.95 -0.69
CA GLU A 133 5.29 8.26 -1.32
C GLU A 133 4.11 9.20 -1.04
N HIS A 134 3.02 8.69 -0.47
CA HIS A 134 1.77 9.45 -0.22
C HIS A 134 1.60 9.86 1.25
N VAL A 135 2.58 9.58 2.11
CA VAL A 135 2.53 9.93 3.54
C VAL A 135 3.61 10.93 3.93
N PRO A 136 3.37 11.77 4.95
CA PRO A 136 4.36 12.72 5.45
C PRO A 136 5.62 12.07 6.05
N ASP A 137 5.48 10.95 6.77
CA ASP A 137 6.58 10.20 7.40
C ASP A 137 6.57 8.71 6.98
N PRO A 138 7.17 8.36 5.84
CA PRO A 138 7.24 6.97 5.38
C PRO A 138 8.07 6.07 6.31
N GLN A 139 9.01 6.62 7.07
CA GLN A 139 9.78 5.86 8.06
C GLN A 139 8.89 5.34 9.19
N SER A 140 7.89 6.13 9.63
CA SER A 140 6.90 5.70 10.62
C SER A 140 6.12 4.48 10.13
N VAL A 141 5.69 4.49 8.86
CA VAL A 141 5.00 3.36 8.21
C VAL A 141 5.86 2.11 8.20
N VAL A 142 7.15 2.23 7.82
CA VAL A 142 8.09 1.10 7.82
C VAL A 142 8.22 0.50 9.22
N ARG A 143 8.34 1.33 10.27
CA ARG A 143 8.38 0.87 11.66
C ARG A 143 7.10 0.16 12.09
N ALA A 144 5.94 0.69 11.72
CA ALA A 144 4.65 0.08 12.03
C ALA A 144 4.49 -1.28 11.33
N CYS A 145 4.86 -1.41 10.05
CA CYS A 145 4.87 -2.69 9.34
C CYS A 145 5.79 -3.72 10.03
N ALA A 146 6.97 -3.28 10.51
CA ALA A 146 7.89 -4.13 11.25
C ALA A 146 7.32 -4.62 12.60
N GLN A 147 6.49 -3.82 13.25
CA GLN A 147 5.80 -4.22 14.49
C GLN A 147 4.66 -5.20 14.23
N LEU A 148 3.99 -5.10 13.09
CA LEU A 148 2.81 -5.90 12.75
C LEU A 148 3.15 -7.32 12.30
N VAL A 149 4.29 -7.51 11.65
CA VAL A 149 4.70 -8.82 11.15
C VAL A 149 5.17 -9.72 12.29
N LYS A 150 4.84 -11.00 12.21
CA LYS A 150 5.34 -12.03 13.13
C LYS A 150 6.85 -12.20 13.00
N PRO A 151 7.55 -12.66 14.05
CA PRO A 151 8.92 -13.15 13.90
C PRO A 151 8.99 -14.25 12.81
N GLY A 152 9.86 -14.05 11.81
CA GLY A 152 9.98 -14.95 10.66
C GLY A 152 8.95 -14.74 9.55
N GLY A 153 8.02 -13.79 9.68
CA GLY A 153 7.12 -13.36 8.62
C GLY A 153 7.80 -12.44 7.61
N ASP A 154 7.09 -12.11 6.55
CA ASP A 154 7.62 -11.34 5.43
C ASP A 154 6.93 -9.98 5.29
N VAL A 155 7.72 -8.94 4.97
CA VAL A 155 7.20 -7.61 4.64
C VAL A 155 7.62 -7.25 3.21
N PHE A 156 6.67 -6.78 2.42
CA PHE A 156 6.91 -6.36 1.04
C PHE A 156 6.62 -4.86 0.89
N PHE A 157 7.62 -4.12 0.46
CA PHE A 157 7.49 -2.71 0.12
C PHE A 157 7.70 -2.50 -1.37
N SER A 158 6.88 -1.66 -2.00
CA SER A 158 7.18 -1.10 -3.31
C SER A 158 6.94 0.41 -3.32
N THR A 159 7.72 1.13 -4.09
CA THR A 159 7.60 2.58 -4.27
C THR A 159 8.31 3.02 -5.54
N LEU A 160 7.97 4.19 -6.04
CA LEU A 160 8.64 4.79 -7.19
C LEU A 160 10.02 5.32 -6.80
N ASN A 161 11.05 4.87 -7.54
CA ASN A 161 12.42 5.30 -7.30
C ASN A 161 12.64 6.75 -7.75
N ARG A 162 13.23 7.59 -6.89
CA ARG A 162 13.59 8.98 -7.21
C ARG A 162 14.83 9.03 -8.12
N ASN A 163 14.61 8.85 -9.42
CA ASN A 163 15.63 9.02 -10.44
C ASN A 163 15.05 9.59 -11.75
N GLY A 164 15.93 10.04 -12.65
CA GLY A 164 15.50 10.66 -13.92
C GLY A 164 14.71 9.72 -14.84
N LYS A 165 14.95 8.41 -14.80
CA LYS A 165 14.21 7.43 -15.58
C LYS A 165 12.77 7.26 -15.05
N SER A 166 12.60 7.17 -13.74
CA SER A 166 11.27 7.11 -13.12
C SER A 166 10.48 8.39 -13.35
N TRP A 167 11.14 9.55 -13.27
CA TRP A 167 10.53 10.82 -13.64
C TRP A 167 10.06 10.83 -15.09
N LEU A 168 10.92 10.42 -16.02
CA LEU A 168 10.56 10.37 -17.44
C LEU A 168 9.38 9.41 -17.70
N MET A 169 9.38 8.26 -17.07
CA MET A 169 8.32 7.25 -17.28
C MET A 169 7.03 7.59 -16.55
N ALA A 170 7.08 7.98 -15.27
CA ALA A 170 5.90 8.23 -14.46
C ALA A 170 5.27 9.59 -14.78
N VAL A 171 6.07 10.65 -14.87
CA VAL A 171 5.56 12.01 -15.09
C VAL A 171 5.37 12.26 -16.58
N VAL A 172 6.43 12.17 -17.39
CA VAL A 172 6.34 12.51 -18.82
C VAL A 172 5.59 11.42 -19.59
N GLY A 173 5.91 10.14 -19.34
CA GLY A 173 5.30 9.02 -20.03
C GLY A 173 3.83 8.84 -19.66
N ALA A 174 3.53 8.61 -18.38
CA ALA A 174 2.19 8.26 -17.95
C ALA A 174 1.23 9.48 -17.93
N GLU A 175 1.68 10.64 -17.46
CA GLU A 175 0.81 11.81 -17.32
C GLU A 175 0.64 12.61 -18.62
N TYR A 176 1.72 12.81 -19.40
CA TYR A 176 1.70 13.71 -20.55
C TYR A 176 1.53 12.99 -21.89
N ILE A 177 2.22 11.86 -22.12
CA ILE A 177 2.20 11.16 -23.40
C ILE A 177 1.05 10.18 -23.46
N LEU A 178 0.97 9.25 -22.50
CA LEU A 178 -0.02 8.16 -22.50
C LEU A 178 -1.34 8.56 -21.86
N ARG A 179 -1.37 9.66 -21.10
CA ARG A 179 -2.55 10.14 -20.36
C ARG A 179 -3.24 9.05 -19.54
N MET A 180 -2.43 8.14 -18.99
CA MET A 180 -2.92 7.00 -18.19
C MET A 180 -3.35 7.41 -16.80
N VAL A 181 -2.81 8.53 -16.29
CA VAL A 181 -3.14 9.12 -14.98
C VAL A 181 -3.28 10.62 -15.12
N PRO A 182 -4.04 11.32 -14.25
CA PRO A 182 -4.17 12.77 -14.25
C PRO A 182 -2.82 13.48 -14.10
N LYS A 183 -2.69 14.67 -14.69
CA LYS A 183 -1.49 15.51 -14.53
C LYS A 183 -1.30 15.90 -13.07
N GLY A 184 -0.06 15.82 -12.57
CA GLY A 184 0.27 16.17 -11.19
C GLY A 184 0.01 15.04 -10.18
N THR A 185 -0.28 13.83 -10.66
CA THR A 185 -0.43 12.65 -9.79
C THR A 185 0.89 12.29 -9.09
N HIS A 186 2.04 12.53 -9.73
CA HIS A 186 3.34 12.15 -9.21
C HIS A 186 4.21 13.38 -8.90
N ASP A 187 4.47 13.64 -7.61
CA ASP A 187 5.52 14.56 -7.16
C ASP A 187 6.83 13.79 -6.98
N VAL A 188 7.78 14.02 -7.88
CA VAL A 188 9.12 13.36 -7.85
C VAL A 188 9.85 13.58 -6.53
N LYS A 189 9.57 14.66 -5.82
CA LYS A 189 10.18 14.93 -4.51
C LYS A 189 9.75 13.92 -3.45
N LYS A 190 8.56 13.34 -3.61
CA LYS A 190 8.00 12.30 -2.73
C LYS A 190 8.50 10.88 -3.08
N PHE A 191 9.16 10.69 -4.24
CA PHE A 191 9.74 9.40 -4.62
C PHE A 191 10.88 9.02 -3.69
N ILE A 192 11.01 7.73 -3.38
CA ILE A 192 11.92 7.21 -2.36
C ILE A 192 13.08 6.49 -3.03
N LYS A 193 14.32 6.84 -2.67
CA LYS A 193 15.50 6.10 -3.14
C LYS A 193 15.60 4.76 -2.41
N PRO A 194 16.04 3.67 -3.08
CA PRO A 194 16.26 2.39 -2.43
C PRO A 194 17.14 2.48 -1.17
N ALA A 195 18.18 3.32 -1.19
CA ALA A 195 19.04 3.51 -0.03
C ALA A 195 18.32 4.18 1.17
N GLU A 196 17.34 5.05 0.91
CA GLU A 196 16.53 5.67 1.97
C GLU A 196 15.63 4.62 2.62
N LEU A 197 14.92 3.83 1.80
CA LEU A 197 14.07 2.74 2.31
C LEU A 197 14.88 1.71 3.11
N LEU A 198 16.03 1.28 2.59
CA LEU A 198 16.91 0.34 3.30
C LEU A 198 17.41 0.94 4.63
N GLY A 199 17.79 2.23 4.64
CA GLY A 199 18.19 2.90 5.88
C GLY A 199 17.07 2.97 6.93
N TRP A 200 15.80 3.02 6.53
CA TRP A 200 14.67 2.91 7.46
C TRP A 200 14.45 1.48 7.93
N VAL A 201 14.57 0.51 7.03
CA VAL A 201 14.48 -0.92 7.37
C VAL A 201 15.56 -1.34 8.37
N ASP A 202 16.80 -0.86 8.20
CA ASP A 202 17.93 -1.15 9.10
C ASP A 202 17.72 -0.64 10.54
N GLN A 203 16.79 0.30 10.75
CA GLN A 203 16.40 0.80 12.07
C GLN A 203 15.28 -0.02 12.73
N THR A 204 14.87 -1.12 12.11
CA THR A 204 13.82 -2.02 12.59
C THR A 204 14.36 -3.43 12.85
N SER A 205 13.50 -4.35 13.24
CA SER A 205 13.83 -5.79 13.34
C SER A 205 13.85 -6.52 12.00
N LEU A 206 13.45 -5.85 10.91
CA LEU A 206 13.43 -6.43 9.57
C LEU A 206 14.85 -6.61 9.01
N LYS A 207 15.00 -7.58 8.12
CA LYS A 207 16.25 -7.80 7.37
C LYS A 207 15.93 -7.83 5.88
N ASP A 208 16.69 -7.06 5.10
CA ASP A 208 16.56 -7.13 3.64
C ASP A 208 16.96 -8.53 3.14
N ARG A 209 16.03 -9.22 2.52
CA ARG A 209 16.28 -10.52 1.88
C ARG A 209 16.63 -10.36 0.40
N LYS A 210 16.04 -9.39 -0.26
CA LYS A 210 16.31 -9.07 -1.66
C LYS A 210 15.64 -7.75 -2.08
N SER A 211 16.44 -6.79 -2.47
CA SER A 211 15.97 -5.62 -3.24
C SER A 211 15.97 -5.94 -4.73
N THR A 212 14.81 -5.91 -5.38
CA THR A 212 14.68 -6.07 -6.83
C THR A 212 14.35 -4.73 -7.45
N ARG A 213 15.18 -4.29 -8.40
CA ARG A 213 14.85 -3.15 -9.27
C ARG A 213 14.09 -3.70 -10.47
N LEU A 214 12.84 -3.28 -10.61
CA LEU A 214 12.05 -3.48 -11.82
C LEU A 214 12.43 -2.43 -12.87
#